data_6d626112559adb4723411a150c147671
#
_entry.id   6d626112559adb4723411a150c147671
#
_cell.length_a   1.000
_cell.length_b   1.000
_cell.length_c   1.000
_cell.angle_alpha   90.00
_cell.angle_beta   90.00
_cell.angle_gamma   90.00
#
_symmetry.space_group_name_H-M   'P 1'
#
loop_
_entity.id
_entity.type
_entity.pdbx_description
1 polymer ?
#
loop_
_entity_poly.entity_id
_entity_poly.type
_entity_poly.pdbx_seq_one_letter_code
_entity_poly.pdbx_strand_id
1 'polypeptide(L)'
;MNYEDTHIGTVFIAPASYLIEELEEQEKEIFKNRVFQYDNMVCGMVDNIDSKRGYVWVTFKVPDSNYFDQGITLAIDFKANWCRFCVVKGGMLNPYQFLCLKEQDIIDIIKNEDYD
;
A
#
# COMPACT_ATOMS: atom_id res chain seq x y z
N MET A 1 10.83 4.08 -4.84
CA MET A 1 10.46 3.03 -5.83
C MET A 1 10.28 3.67 -7.19
N ASN A 2 10.82 3.08 -8.23
CA ASN A 2 10.64 3.58 -9.61
C ASN A 2 9.49 2.85 -10.27
N TYR A 3 8.75 3.58 -11.08
CA TYR A 3 7.63 3.00 -11.81
C TYR A 3 8.02 1.81 -12.69
N GLU A 4 9.14 1.94 -13.38
CA GLU A 4 9.63 0.90 -14.30
C GLU A 4 9.97 -0.41 -13.60
N ASP A 5 10.31 -0.33 -12.31
CA ASP A 5 10.64 -1.47 -11.47
C ASP A 5 9.45 -1.98 -10.65
N THR A 6 8.28 -1.38 -10.84
CA THR A 6 7.08 -1.75 -10.09
C THR A 6 6.38 -2.93 -10.74
N HIS A 7 6.11 -3.95 -9.94
CA HIS A 7 5.43 -5.18 -10.38
C HIS A 7 4.20 -5.45 -9.55
N ILE A 8 3.23 -6.14 -10.15
CA ILE A 8 2.06 -6.63 -9.42
C ILE A 8 2.53 -7.56 -8.31
N GLY A 9 2.04 -7.35 -7.10
CA GLY A 9 2.46 -8.11 -5.92
C GLY A 9 3.54 -7.44 -5.09
N THR A 10 4.14 -6.35 -5.57
CA THR A 10 5.15 -5.62 -4.80
C THR A 10 4.53 -5.06 -3.53
N VAL A 11 5.11 -5.40 -2.38
CA VAL A 11 4.73 -4.86 -1.08
C VAL A 11 5.62 -3.66 -0.77
N PHE A 12 5.00 -2.58 -0.32
CA PHE A 12 5.73 -1.36 0.01
C PHE A 12 5.21 -0.76 1.31
N ILE A 13 6.02 0.13 1.89
CA ILE A 13 5.63 0.96 3.02
C ILE A 13 5.82 2.42 2.64
N ALA A 14 4.99 3.27 3.20
CA ALA A 14 5.04 4.71 2.93
C ALA A 14 4.45 5.49 4.10
N PRO A 15 4.89 6.73 4.32
CA PRO A 15 4.17 7.63 5.21
C PRO A 15 2.75 7.86 4.69
N ALA A 16 1.76 7.77 5.58
CA ALA A 16 0.36 7.96 5.21
C ALA A 16 0.12 9.31 4.54
N SER A 17 0.82 10.34 4.97
CA SER A 17 0.69 11.68 4.41
C SER A 17 1.01 11.76 2.92
N TYR A 18 1.98 10.95 2.45
CA TYR A 18 2.33 10.96 1.03
C TYR A 18 1.23 10.38 0.16
N LEU A 19 0.56 9.35 0.65
CA LEU A 19 -0.56 8.73 -0.07
C LEU A 19 -1.79 9.63 -0.06
N ILE A 20 -2.07 10.25 1.06
CA ILE A 20 -3.23 11.15 1.20
C ILE A 20 -3.18 12.27 0.16
N GLU A 21 -2.01 12.84 -0.10
CA GLU A 21 -1.84 13.90 -1.08
C GLU A 21 -2.23 13.48 -2.51
N GLU A 22 -2.11 12.20 -2.82
CA GLU A 22 -2.35 11.67 -4.18
C GLU A 22 -3.77 11.14 -4.38
N LEU A 23 -4.62 11.19 -3.36
CA LEU A 23 -5.98 10.66 -3.41
C LEU A 23 -7.00 11.77 -3.67
N GLU A 24 -8.12 11.40 -4.30
CA GLU A 24 -9.28 12.27 -4.39
C GLU A 24 -9.94 12.43 -3.02
N GLU A 25 -10.68 13.53 -2.80
CA GLU A 25 -11.26 13.87 -1.49
C GLU A 25 -12.08 12.73 -0.87
N GLN A 26 -12.90 12.07 -1.66
CA GLN A 26 -13.72 10.96 -1.17
C GLN A 26 -12.87 9.74 -0.79
N GLU A 27 -11.77 9.52 -1.48
CA GLU A 27 -10.84 8.44 -1.19
C GLU A 27 -10.00 8.74 0.04
N LYS A 28 -9.69 10.02 0.29
CA LYS A 28 -8.99 10.45 1.51
C LYS A 28 -9.75 10.06 2.76
N GLU A 29 -11.07 10.24 2.76
CA GLU A 29 -11.91 9.86 3.89
C GLU A 29 -11.88 8.35 4.14
N ILE A 30 -12.00 7.56 3.07
CA ILE A 30 -11.92 6.10 3.16
C ILE A 30 -10.55 5.67 3.70
N PHE A 31 -9.49 6.26 3.19
CA PHE A 31 -8.12 5.95 3.61
C PHE A 31 -7.92 6.25 5.09
N LYS A 32 -8.28 7.45 5.54
CA LYS A 32 -8.11 7.87 6.93
C LYS A 32 -8.88 7.00 7.92
N ASN A 33 -10.10 6.60 7.55
CA ASN A 33 -11.02 5.93 8.48
C ASN A 33 -10.90 4.41 8.45
N ARG A 34 -10.40 3.80 7.38
CA ARG A 34 -10.50 2.37 7.17
C ARG A 34 -9.17 1.65 6.93
N VAL A 35 -8.15 2.33 6.44
CA VAL A 35 -6.85 1.71 6.18
C VAL A 35 -6.04 1.62 7.46
N PHE A 36 -5.49 0.44 7.73
CA PHE A 36 -4.66 0.22 8.91
C PHE A 36 -3.37 1.03 8.82
N GLN A 37 -3.07 1.78 9.88
CA GLN A 37 -1.87 2.60 10.00
C GLN A 37 -1.16 2.29 11.30
N TYR A 38 0.16 2.33 11.26
CA TYR A 38 1.01 2.21 12.42
C TYR A 38 2.12 3.26 12.36
N ASP A 39 2.25 4.07 13.40
CA ASP A 39 3.26 5.14 13.48
C ASP A 39 3.21 6.06 12.24
N ASN A 40 2.01 6.40 11.81
CA ASN A 40 1.75 7.21 10.61
C ASN A 40 2.26 6.59 9.30
N MET A 41 2.56 5.30 9.33
CA MET A 41 3.00 4.54 8.16
C MET A 41 1.90 3.58 7.71
N VAL A 42 1.89 3.29 6.43
CA VAL A 42 1.00 2.28 5.84
C VAL A 42 1.80 1.25 5.08
N CYS A 43 1.24 0.06 4.97
CA CYS A 43 1.77 -1.01 4.15
C CYS A 43 0.74 -1.36 3.09
N GLY A 44 1.16 -1.34 1.84
CA GLY A 44 0.29 -1.66 0.72
C GLY A 44 0.93 -2.67 -0.22
N MET A 45 0.10 -3.23 -1.09
CA MET A 45 0.56 -4.15 -2.14
C MET A 45 0.05 -3.66 -3.48
N VAL A 46 0.90 -3.68 -4.48
CA VAL A 46 0.51 -3.32 -5.84
C VAL A 46 -0.39 -4.41 -6.41
N ASP A 47 -1.64 -4.04 -6.67
CA ASP A 47 -2.66 -4.96 -7.17
C ASP A 47 -2.77 -4.95 -8.69
N ASN A 48 -2.63 -3.77 -9.29
CA ASN A 48 -2.65 -3.63 -10.74
C ASN A 48 -1.90 -2.37 -11.17
N ILE A 49 -1.48 -2.34 -12.43
CA ILE A 49 -0.75 -1.21 -13.01
C ILE A 49 -1.43 -0.81 -14.32
N ASP A 50 -1.84 0.44 -14.42
CA ASP A 50 -2.35 1.02 -15.66
C ASP A 50 -1.27 1.94 -16.25
N SER A 51 -0.46 1.39 -17.13
CA SER A 51 0.66 2.11 -17.73
C SER A 51 0.23 3.22 -18.68
N LYS A 52 -0.97 3.12 -19.25
CA LYS A 52 -1.49 4.13 -20.17
C LYS A 52 -1.91 5.41 -19.43
N ARG A 53 -2.53 5.24 -18.27
CA ARG A 53 -3.03 6.36 -17.46
C ARG A 53 -2.04 6.82 -16.40
N GLY A 54 -1.02 6.01 -16.11
CA GLY A 54 -0.04 6.32 -15.09
C GLY A 54 -0.53 6.08 -13.68
N TYR A 55 -1.48 5.17 -13.48
CA TYR A 55 -2.00 4.82 -12.16
C TYR A 55 -1.50 3.46 -11.70
N VAL A 56 -1.29 3.36 -10.40
CA VAL A 56 -1.06 2.09 -9.71
C VAL A 56 -2.24 1.84 -8.77
N TRP A 57 -2.85 0.68 -8.89
CA TRP A 57 -3.88 0.25 -7.96
C TRP A 57 -3.23 -0.45 -6.79
N VAL A 58 -3.48 0.04 -5.59
CA VAL A 58 -2.86 -0.47 -4.36
C VAL A 58 -3.92 -0.99 -3.42
N THR A 59 -3.69 -2.17 -2.87
CA THR A 59 -4.56 -2.79 -1.87
C THR A 59 -3.96 -2.58 -0.49
N PHE A 60 -4.80 -2.14 0.45
CA PHE A 60 -4.46 -1.92 1.85
C PHE A 60 -5.30 -2.81 2.75
N LYS A 61 -4.76 -3.15 3.91
CA LYS A 61 -5.46 -3.94 4.92
C LYS A 61 -6.45 -3.06 5.69
N VAL A 62 -7.64 -3.62 5.98
CA VAL A 62 -8.63 -3.00 6.87
C VAL A 62 -8.41 -3.57 8.27
N PRO A 63 -8.32 -2.72 9.32
CA PRO A 63 -8.17 -3.20 10.69
C PRO A 63 -9.33 -4.09 11.13
N ASP A 64 -9.02 -5.06 11.99
CA ASP A 64 -9.98 -5.98 12.61
C ASP A 64 -10.79 -6.80 11.62
N SER A 65 -10.34 -6.90 10.38
CA SER A 65 -10.99 -7.75 9.39
C SER A 65 -10.68 -9.21 9.65
N ASN A 66 -11.73 -10.00 9.84
CA ASN A 66 -11.64 -11.45 9.99
C ASN A 66 -11.83 -12.17 8.65
N TYR A 67 -12.01 -11.42 7.57
CA TYR A 67 -12.30 -11.96 6.25
C TYR A 67 -11.13 -11.71 5.30
N PHE A 68 -10.84 -12.69 4.47
CA PHE A 68 -9.73 -12.66 3.52
C PHE A 68 -9.90 -11.63 2.41
N ASP A 69 -11.13 -11.22 2.14
CA ASP A 69 -11.46 -10.33 1.04
C ASP A 69 -11.62 -8.86 1.49
N GLN A 70 -11.33 -8.56 2.74
CA GLN A 70 -11.47 -7.20 3.24
C GLN A 70 -10.17 -6.39 3.10
N GLY A 71 -9.95 -5.96 1.89
CA GLY A 71 -8.95 -4.97 1.55
C GLY A 71 -9.63 -3.76 0.92
N ILE A 72 -8.93 -2.66 0.90
CA ILE A 72 -9.36 -1.45 0.17
C ILE A 72 -8.36 -1.24 -0.95
N THR A 73 -8.87 -1.15 -2.18
CA THR A 73 -8.02 -0.90 -3.35
C THR A 73 -8.24 0.53 -3.82
N LEU A 74 -7.17 1.30 -3.86
CA LEU A 74 -7.20 2.69 -4.27
C LEU A 74 -6.25 2.91 -5.45
N ALA A 75 -6.64 3.79 -6.36
CA ALA A 75 -5.80 4.20 -7.48
C ALA A 75 -4.91 5.36 -7.05
N ILE A 76 -3.62 5.25 -7.29
CA ILE A 76 -2.63 6.27 -6.94
C ILE A 76 -1.94 6.74 -8.21
N ASP A 77 -1.90 8.05 -8.42
CA ASP A 77 -1.09 8.64 -9.47
C ASP A 77 0.37 8.64 -9.01
N PHE A 78 1.16 7.74 -9.57
CA PHE A 78 2.54 7.55 -9.12
C PHE A 78 3.54 8.44 -9.84
N LYS A 79 3.16 9.19 -10.87
CA LYS A 79 4.10 10.05 -11.57
C LYS A 79 4.71 11.12 -10.67
N ALA A 80 3.93 11.56 -9.68
CA ALA A 80 4.35 12.66 -8.82
C ALA A 80 5.25 12.22 -7.66
N ASN A 81 4.93 11.13 -6.96
CA ASN A 81 5.57 10.82 -5.68
C ASN A 81 5.95 9.35 -5.46
N TRP A 82 5.91 8.52 -6.49
CA TRP A 82 6.13 7.09 -6.32
C TRP A 82 7.54 6.75 -5.78
N CYS A 83 8.51 7.58 -6.09
CA CYS A 83 9.88 7.41 -5.60
C CYS A 83 10.04 7.56 -4.08
N ARG A 84 9.03 8.09 -3.39
CA ARG A 84 9.04 8.21 -1.92
C ARG A 84 8.62 6.94 -1.21
N PHE A 85 8.17 5.94 -1.93
CA PHE A 85 7.70 4.68 -1.35
C PHE A 85 8.85 3.70 -1.26
N CYS A 86 8.92 2.97 -0.15
CA CYS A 86 9.98 2.00 0.09
C CYS A 86 9.48 0.59 -0.16
N VAL A 87 10.13 -0.12 -1.07
CA VAL A 87 9.79 -1.52 -1.34
C VAL A 87 10.32 -2.40 -0.21
N VAL A 88 9.47 -3.28 0.27
CA VAL A 88 9.84 -4.27 1.28
C VAL A 88 10.69 -5.35 0.62
N LYS A 89 11.86 -5.62 1.18
CA LYS A 89 12.77 -6.65 0.63
C LYS A 89 12.10 -8.02 0.65
N GLY A 90 12.09 -8.69 -0.51
CA GLY A 90 11.43 -9.97 -0.67
C GLY A 90 9.92 -9.92 -0.61
N GLY A 91 9.36 -8.71 -0.59
CA GLY A 91 7.94 -8.48 -0.43
C GLY A 91 7.14 -8.62 -1.71
N MET A 92 7.15 -9.80 -2.32
CA MET A 92 6.26 -10.11 -3.44
C MET A 92 5.21 -11.10 -2.94
N LEU A 93 3.97 -10.64 -2.85
CA LEU A 93 2.86 -11.47 -2.41
C LEU A 93 1.74 -11.43 -3.45
N ASN A 94 0.99 -12.52 -3.56
CA ASN A 94 -0.26 -12.44 -4.30
C ASN A 94 -1.32 -11.76 -3.41
N PRO A 95 -2.45 -11.26 -4.00
CA PRO A 95 -3.47 -10.57 -3.21
C PRO A 95 -4.02 -11.37 -2.05
N TYR A 96 -4.19 -12.67 -2.23
CA TYR A 96 -4.69 -13.54 -1.16
C TYR A 96 -3.71 -13.59 0.02
N GLN A 97 -2.44 -13.77 -0.25
CA GLN A 97 -1.41 -13.80 0.80
C GLN A 97 -1.35 -12.49 1.56
N PHE A 98 -1.43 -11.37 0.85
CA PHE A 98 -1.40 -10.06 1.49
C PHE A 98 -2.61 -9.84 2.40
N LEU A 99 -3.81 -10.20 1.92
CA LEU A 99 -5.03 -10.04 2.70
C LEU A 99 -5.10 -10.97 3.91
N CYS A 100 -4.34 -12.06 3.91
CA CYS A 100 -4.21 -12.95 5.06
C CYS A 100 -3.30 -12.42 6.16
N LEU A 101 -2.53 -11.37 5.91
CA LEU A 101 -1.66 -10.76 6.92
C LEU A 101 -2.50 -10.18 8.05
N LYS A 102 -2.03 -10.36 9.27
CA LYS A 102 -2.63 -9.76 10.45
C LYS A 102 -2.02 -8.38 10.70
N GLU A 103 -2.69 -7.59 11.54
CA GLU A 103 -2.16 -6.28 11.92
C GLU A 103 -0.76 -6.36 12.48
N GLN A 104 -0.47 -7.37 13.31
CA GLN A 104 0.86 -7.56 13.87
C GLN A 104 1.91 -7.83 12.80
N ASP A 105 1.56 -8.57 11.75
CA ASP A 105 2.48 -8.81 10.64
C ASP A 105 2.85 -7.50 9.94
N ILE A 106 1.88 -6.62 9.75
CA ILE A 106 2.10 -5.31 9.13
C ILE A 106 2.94 -4.43 10.04
N ILE A 107 2.68 -4.43 11.33
CA ILE A 107 3.48 -3.70 12.32
C ILE A 107 4.94 -4.17 12.26
N ASP A 108 5.16 -5.47 12.22
CA ASP A 108 6.50 -6.06 12.14
C ASP A 108 7.22 -5.65 10.85
N ILE A 109 6.51 -5.65 9.72
CA ILE A 109 7.06 -5.17 8.46
C ILE A 109 7.52 -3.72 8.58
N ILE A 110 6.67 -2.85 9.13
CA ILE A 110 6.98 -1.42 9.27
C ILE A 110 8.16 -1.21 10.22
N LYS A 111 8.22 -1.94 11.33
CA LYS A 111 9.28 -1.79 12.33
C LYS A 111 10.64 -2.29 11.86
N ASN A 112 10.65 -3.37 11.09
CA ASN A 112 11.88 -4.12 10.79
C ASN A 112 12.47 -3.78 9.43
N GLU A 113 11.81 -2.94 8.63
CA GLU A 113 12.34 -2.56 7.34
C GLU A 113 13.47 -1.56 7.48
N ASP A 114 14.60 -1.88 6.84
CA ASP A 114 15.69 -0.95 6.62
C ASP A 114 15.27 -0.02 5.48
N TYR A 115 15.08 1.23 5.82
CA TYR A 115 14.77 2.26 4.83
C TYR A 115 16.06 2.72 4.17
N ASP A 116 16.28 2.29 2.98
CA ASP A 116 17.33 2.88 2.16
C ASP A 116 16.78 3.96 1.24
#